data_5b23ac0b7099230ecef541eb38cdc7c9
#
_entry.id   5b23ac0b7099230ecef541eb38cdc7c9
#
_cell.length_a   1.000
_cell.length_b   1.000
_cell.length_c   1.000
_cell.angle_alpha   90.00
_cell.angle_beta   90.00
_cell.angle_gamma   90.00
#
_symmetry.space_group_name_H-M   'P 1'
#
loop_
_entity.id
_entity.type
_entity.pdbx_description
1 polymer ?
#
loop_
_entity_poly.entity_id
_entity_poly.type
_entity_poly.pdbx_seq_one_letter_code
_entity_poly.pdbx_strand_id
1 'polypeptide(L)'
;ILTSTISNVDVYDDENGHYGLETEPHVTLLYGLHTNVPDGVVSQIINQVPFGDIKLTNPSIFEGNPEYDVLKFDASGEGLERANELLKKLPHSNDYPEYNPHMTVAYLKKGKWQQYTNKFMQMQFEVSPLYVIYSKSDGSKHKFKIR
;
A
#
# COMPACT_ATOMS: atom_id res chain seq x y z
N ILE A 1 4.01 -13.67 6.50
CA ILE A 1 4.74 -13.67 7.78
C ILE A 1 4.20 -12.59 8.72
N LEU A 2 4.07 -11.34 8.25
CA LEU A 2 3.52 -10.26 9.07
C LEU A 2 2.11 -10.59 9.57
N THR A 3 1.25 -11.05 8.68
CA THR A 3 -0.14 -11.32 9.00
C THR A 3 -0.32 -12.54 9.90
N SER A 4 0.63 -13.47 9.89
CA SER A 4 0.56 -14.67 10.74
C SER A 4 0.74 -14.36 12.22
N THR A 5 1.27 -13.19 12.57
CA THR A 5 1.45 -12.78 13.96
C THR A 5 0.21 -12.12 14.55
N ILE A 6 -0.77 -11.80 13.71
CA ILE A 6 -1.99 -11.11 14.14
C ILE A 6 -3.07 -12.14 14.47
N SER A 7 -3.62 -12.05 15.71
CA SER A 7 -4.68 -12.94 16.15
C SER A 7 -6.00 -12.61 15.45
N ASN A 8 -6.70 -13.64 14.99
CA ASN A 8 -8.00 -13.49 14.34
C ASN A 8 -9.04 -12.80 15.23
N VAL A 9 -8.93 -12.93 16.55
CA VAL A 9 -9.88 -12.30 17.47
C VAL A 9 -9.76 -10.79 17.51
N ASP A 10 -8.62 -10.24 17.07
CA ASP A 10 -8.35 -8.80 17.03
C ASP A 10 -8.67 -8.19 15.67
N VAL A 11 -8.95 -9.00 14.67
CA VAL A 11 -9.21 -8.54 13.31
C VAL A 11 -10.65 -8.09 13.18
N TYR A 12 -10.84 -6.91 12.58
CA TYR A 12 -12.16 -6.40 12.22
C TYR A 12 -12.55 -7.01 10.87
N ASP A 13 -13.68 -7.68 10.85
CA ASP A 13 -14.20 -8.27 9.63
C ASP A 13 -15.70 -7.99 9.57
N ASP A 14 -16.16 -7.45 8.44
CA ASP A 14 -17.58 -7.27 8.21
C ASP A 14 -18.18 -8.52 7.55
N GLU A 15 -19.50 -8.60 7.48
CA GLU A 15 -20.20 -9.74 6.90
C GLU A 15 -19.88 -9.95 5.42
N ASN A 16 -19.35 -8.95 4.75
CA ASN A 16 -19.04 -8.96 3.33
C ASN A 16 -17.57 -9.29 3.02
N GLY A 17 -16.73 -9.46 4.06
CA GLY A 17 -15.32 -9.80 3.88
C GLY A 17 -14.47 -8.71 3.27
N HIS A 18 -14.86 -7.43 3.39
CA HIS A 18 -14.14 -6.29 2.81
C HIS A 18 -12.94 -5.84 3.63
N TYR A 19 -12.83 -6.33 4.86
CA TYR A 19 -11.79 -5.93 5.80
C TYR A 19 -11.00 -7.15 6.25
N GLY A 20 -10.32 -7.06 7.36
CA GLY A 20 -9.55 -8.17 7.90
C GLY A 20 -8.06 -8.02 7.61
N LEU A 21 -7.38 -9.13 7.43
CA LEU A 21 -5.97 -9.12 7.04
C LEU A 21 -5.85 -8.74 5.57
N GLU A 22 -4.85 -7.92 5.26
CA GLU A 22 -4.59 -7.57 3.85
C GLU A 22 -3.99 -8.78 3.14
N THR A 23 -4.68 -9.27 2.11
CA THR A 23 -4.26 -10.46 1.36
C THR A 23 -3.29 -10.13 0.22
N GLU A 24 -3.33 -8.90 -0.28
CA GLU A 24 -2.41 -8.41 -1.31
C GLU A 24 -1.73 -7.13 -0.82
N PRO A 25 -0.73 -7.25 0.09
CA PRO A 25 -0.04 -6.07 0.59
C PRO A 25 0.58 -5.27 -0.54
N HIS A 26 0.37 -3.96 -0.53
CA HIS A 26 0.87 -3.10 -1.59
C HIS A 26 1.19 -1.69 -1.07
N VAL A 27 2.01 -1.00 -1.82
CA VAL A 27 2.28 0.42 -1.61
C VAL A 27 1.77 1.16 -2.83
N THR A 28 0.86 2.11 -2.63
CA THR A 28 0.30 2.89 -3.73
C THR A 28 1.35 3.89 -4.23
N LEU A 29 1.54 3.94 -5.55
CA LEU A 29 2.47 4.89 -6.18
C LEU A 29 1.78 6.22 -6.52
N LEU A 30 0.54 6.16 -6.99
CA LEU A 30 -0.25 7.34 -7.32
C LEU A 30 -1.73 7.00 -7.22
N TYR A 31 -2.49 7.85 -6.54
CA TYR A 31 -3.94 7.74 -6.49
C TYR A 31 -4.56 8.52 -7.65
N GLY A 32 -5.60 7.94 -8.23
CA GLY A 32 -6.47 8.66 -9.17
C GLY A 32 -5.94 8.81 -10.58
N LEU A 33 -5.03 7.96 -11.03
CA LEU A 33 -4.60 7.97 -12.42
C LEU A 33 -5.82 7.75 -13.32
N HIS A 34 -5.98 8.60 -14.34
CA HIS A 34 -7.15 8.53 -15.21
C HIS A 34 -7.15 7.23 -16.02
N THR A 35 -8.32 6.62 -16.13
CA THR A 35 -8.51 5.33 -16.80
C THR A 35 -8.11 5.36 -18.27
N ASN A 36 -8.20 6.52 -18.91
CA ASN A 36 -7.84 6.68 -20.31
C ASN A 36 -6.33 6.76 -20.59
N VAL A 37 -5.50 6.78 -19.53
CA VAL A 37 -4.06 6.69 -19.73
C VAL A 37 -3.72 5.28 -20.22
N PRO A 38 -3.09 5.14 -21.40
CA PRO A 38 -2.82 3.82 -21.96
C PRO A 38 -1.86 3.00 -21.07
N ASP A 39 -2.08 1.69 -21.04
CA ASP A 39 -1.23 0.77 -20.27
C ASP A 39 0.23 0.84 -20.70
N GLY A 40 0.47 0.99 -22.01
CA GLY A 40 1.82 1.10 -22.55
C GLY A 40 2.59 2.32 -22.04
N VAL A 41 1.89 3.41 -21.80
CA VAL A 41 2.50 4.62 -21.23
C VAL A 41 2.93 4.37 -19.79
N VAL A 42 2.06 3.75 -19.01
CA VAL A 42 2.36 3.41 -17.60
C VAL A 42 3.51 2.41 -17.55
N SER A 43 3.46 1.36 -18.36
CA SER A 43 4.50 0.33 -18.44
C SER A 43 5.85 0.94 -18.79
N GLN A 44 5.90 1.84 -19.76
CA GLN A 44 7.13 2.49 -20.17
C GLN A 44 7.75 3.31 -19.05
N ILE A 45 6.92 4.02 -18.28
CA ILE A 45 7.38 4.78 -17.12
C ILE A 45 7.93 3.84 -16.06
N ILE A 46 7.21 2.78 -15.73
CA ILE A 46 7.61 1.82 -14.70
C ILE A 46 8.94 1.15 -15.08
N ASN A 47 9.14 0.83 -16.34
CA ASN A 47 10.38 0.20 -16.81
C ASN A 47 11.63 1.11 -16.66
N GLN A 48 11.43 2.41 -16.51
CA GLN A 48 12.52 3.36 -16.31
C GLN A 48 12.90 3.52 -14.83
N VAL A 49 12.11 2.96 -13.92
CA VAL A 49 12.32 3.15 -12.49
C VAL A 49 13.07 1.95 -11.92
N PRO A 50 14.25 2.16 -11.32
CA PRO A 50 14.95 1.09 -10.61
C PRO A 50 14.30 0.93 -9.23
N PHE A 51 13.34 0.02 -9.11
CA PHE A 51 12.74 -0.29 -7.82
C PHE A 51 13.72 -1.15 -7.03
N GLY A 52 14.36 -0.63 -6.05
CA GLY A 52 15.12 -1.41 -5.10
C GLY A 52 14.19 -1.98 -4.03
N ASP A 53 14.80 -2.44 -2.95
CA ASP A 53 14.03 -2.91 -1.81
C ASP A 53 13.29 -1.75 -1.16
N ILE A 54 12.11 -2.07 -0.62
CA ILE A 54 11.27 -1.13 0.11
C ILE A 54 11.43 -1.43 1.59
N LYS A 55 11.76 -0.42 2.38
CA LYS A 55 11.84 -0.52 3.82
C LYS A 55 10.49 -0.20 4.43
N LEU A 56 10.03 -1.05 5.33
CA LEU A 56 8.81 -0.85 6.11
C LEU A 56 9.22 -0.41 7.51
N THR A 57 8.75 0.76 7.91
CA THR A 57 9.11 1.38 9.18
C THR A 57 7.87 1.93 9.87
N ASN A 58 8.04 2.33 11.13
CA ASN A 58 7.00 3.04 11.87
C ASN A 58 5.63 2.35 11.82
N PRO A 59 5.50 1.12 12.37
CA PRO A 59 4.18 0.49 12.48
C PRO A 59 3.26 1.40 13.30
N SER A 60 2.11 1.73 12.74
CA SER A 60 1.20 2.72 13.29
C SER A 60 -0.20 2.47 12.77
N ILE A 61 -1.14 3.34 13.11
CA ILE A 61 -2.50 3.22 12.62
C ILE A 61 -2.94 4.48 11.91
N PHE A 62 -3.92 4.35 11.00
CA PHE A 62 -4.72 5.47 10.55
C PHE A 62 -5.87 5.64 11.53
N GLU A 63 -5.98 6.82 12.12
CA GLU A 63 -7.05 7.16 13.05
C GLU A 63 -8.25 7.76 12.32
N GLY A 64 -9.36 7.85 13.03
CA GLY A 64 -10.54 8.58 12.56
C GLY A 64 -11.71 7.73 12.15
N ASN A 65 -11.55 6.43 11.96
CA ASN A 65 -12.69 5.57 11.70
C ASN A 65 -13.29 5.10 13.05
N PRO A 66 -14.61 5.25 13.26
CA PRO A 66 -15.23 4.86 14.53
C PRO A 66 -15.36 3.35 14.73
N GLU A 67 -15.25 2.56 13.67
CA GLU A 67 -15.50 1.12 13.72
C GLU A 67 -14.25 0.27 13.82
N TYR A 68 -13.14 0.72 13.21
CA TYR A 68 -11.91 -0.07 13.16
C TYR A 68 -10.67 0.83 13.14
N ASP A 69 -9.52 0.21 13.39
CA ASP A 69 -8.22 0.84 13.22
C ASP A 69 -7.48 0.17 12.07
N VAL A 70 -6.82 0.95 11.24
CA VAL A 70 -6.05 0.42 10.11
C VAL A 70 -4.58 0.36 10.49
N LEU A 71 -4.06 -0.86 10.65
CA LEU A 71 -2.65 -1.09 10.95
C LEU A 71 -1.83 -0.99 9.67
N LYS A 72 -0.80 -0.16 9.69
CA LYS A 72 0.04 0.07 8.51
C LYS A 72 1.49 0.31 8.89
N PHE A 73 2.37 0.22 7.92
CA PHE A 73 3.75 0.67 7.98
C PHE A 73 3.94 1.85 7.05
N ASP A 74 4.83 2.75 7.43
CA ASP A 74 5.37 3.70 6.48
C ASP A 74 6.34 2.93 5.57
N ALA A 75 6.36 3.29 4.30
CA ALA A 75 7.23 2.67 3.32
C ALA A 75 8.22 3.69 2.78
N SER A 76 9.45 3.25 2.52
CA SER A 76 10.46 4.12 1.94
C SER A 76 11.29 3.37 0.91
N GLY A 77 11.71 4.10 -0.12
CA GLY A 77 12.54 3.56 -1.20
C GLY A 77 12.64 4.57 -2.32
N GLU A 78 13.81 4.66 -2.94
CA GLU A 78 14.04 5.63 -4.04
C GLU A 78 13.10 5.39 -5.21
N GLY A 79 12.81 4.12 -5.51
CA GLY A 79 11.92 3.77 -6.60
C GLY A 79 10.49 4.25 -6.39
N LEU A 80 10.01 4.26 -5.15
CA LEU A 80 8.66 4.74 -4.85
C LEU A 80 8.49 6.21 -5.17
N GLU A 81 9.41 7.04 -4.71
CA GLU A 81 9.37 8.49 -4.94
C GLU A 81 9.53 8.81 -6.42
N ARG A 82 10.46 8.14 -7.07
CA ARG A 82 10.73 8.37 -8.49
C ARG A 82 9.53 8.00 -9.35
N ALA A 83 8.90 6.85 -9.08
CA ALA A 83 7.71 6.42 -9.78
C ALA A 83 6.57 7.42 -9.59
N ASN A 84 6.36 7.86 -8.35
CA ASN A 84 5.33 8.87 -8.06
C ASN A 84 5.57 10.15 -8.86
N GLU A 85 6.80 10.67 -8.86
CA GLU A 85 7.15 11.89 -9.60
C GLU A 85 6.86 11.77 -11.09
N LEU A 86 7.21 10.64 -11.69
CA LEU A 86 6.99 10.41 -13.11
C LEU A 86 5.52 10.22 -13.44
N LEU A 87 4.80 9.45 -12.62
CA LEU A 87 3.38 9.19 -12.85
C LEU A 87 2.51 10.42 -12.64
N LYS A 88 2.91 11.33 -11.75
CA LYS A 88 2.18 12.59 -11.50
C LYS A 88 2.10 13.48 -12.72
N LYS A 89 2.98 13.29 -13.69
CA LYS A 89 2.96 14.05 -14.95
C LYS A 89 1.84 13.61 -15.88
N LEU A 90 1.22 12.47 -15.60
CA LEU A 90 0.09 11.94 -16.35
C LEU A 90 -1.23 12.50 -15.79
N PRO A 91 -2.32 12.49 -16.60
CA PRO A 91 -3.62 12.92 -16.10
C PRO A 91 -4.07 12.10 -14.89
N HIS A 92 -4.33 12.77 -13.80
CA HIS A 92 -4.76 12.14 -12.56
C HIS A 92 -5.60 13.10 -11.73
N SER A 93 -6.34 12.58 -10.75
CA SER A 93 -7.19 13.37 -9.87
C SER A 93 -7.03 12.88 -8.44
N ASN A 94 -6.35 13.65 -7.62
CA ASN A 94 -6.31 13.47 -6.18
C ASN A 94 -6.00 14.80 -5.50
N ASP A 95 -6.35 14.90 -4.21
CA ASP A 95 -6.15 16.12 -3.43
C ASP A 95 -5.00 16.00 -2.44
N TYR A 96 -4.14 14.99 -2.60
CA TYR A 96 -3.04 14.78 -1.69
C TYR A 96 -1.86 15.69 -2.04
N PRO A 97 -1.49 16.65 -1.17
CA PRO A 97 -0.39 17.58 -1.48
C PRO A 97 0.98 16.90 -1.44
N GLU A 98 1.10 15.82 -0.67
CA GLU A 98 2.35 15.10 -0.48
C GLU A 98 2.16 13.61 -0.71
N TYR A 99 3.23 12.96 -1.17
CA TYR A 99 3.26 11.51 -1.30
C TYR A 99 3.76 10.90 0.02
N ASN A 100 2.88 10.16 0.69
CA ASN A 100 3.19 9.46 1.94
C ASN A 100 3.01 7.96 1.72
N PRO A 101 4.03 7.27 1.18
CA PRO A 101 3.89 5.85 0.88
C PRO A 101 3.72 5.02 2.15
N HIS A 102 2.81 4.08 2.09
CA HIS A 102 2.53 3.20 3.22
C HIS A 102 2.00 1.85 2.72
N MET A 103 2.10 0.85 3.59
CA MET A 103 1.56 -0.48 3.31
C MET A 103 0.58 -0.85 4.42
N THR A 104 -0.66 -1.11 4.07
CA THR A 104 -1.69 -1.59 5.00
C THR A 104 -1.45 -3.07 5.28
N VAL A 105 -1.53 -3.45 6.55
CA VAL A 105 -1.36 -4.83 7.00
C VAL A 105 -2.71 -5.46 7.35
N ALA A 106 -3.53 -4.73 8.10
CA ALA A 106 -4.78 -5.30 8.61
C ALA A 106 -5.73 -4.21 9.08
N TYR A 107 -7.01 -4.58 9.10
CA TYR A 107 -8.05 -3.81 9.75
C TYR A 107 -8.34 -4.48 11.08
N LEU A 108 -8.15 -3.77 12.18
CA LEU A 108 -8.25 -4.30 13.52
C LEU A 108 -9.47 -3.77 14.24
N LYS A 109 -9.97 -4.53 15.20
CA LYS A 109 -11.00 -4.04 16.11
C LYS A 109 -10.45 -2.84 16.87
N LYS A 110 -11.32 -1.88 17.13
CA LYS A 110 -10.93 -0.62 17.79
C LYS A 110 -10.17 -0.87 19.08
N GLY A 111 -9.01 -0.24 19.21
CA GLY A 111 -8.19 -0.32 20.41
C GLY A 111 -7.31 -1.56 20.55
N LYS A 112 -7.28 -2.44 19.54
CA LYS A 112 -6.50 -3.70 19.62
C LYS A 112 -5.14 -3.62 18.92
N TRP A 113 -4.68 -2.44 18.56
CA TRP A 113 -3.50 -2.25 17.73
C TRP A 113 -2.17 -2.17 18.50
N GLN A 114 -2.19 -1.71 19.77
CA GLN A 114 -0.94 -1.35 20.49
C GLN A 114 0.04 -2.51 20.61
N GLN A 115 -0.46 -3.72 20.89
CA GLN A 115 0.42 -4.89 21.00
C GLN A 115 1.15 -5.19 19.71
N TYR A 116 0.51 -4.93 18.56
CA TYR A 116 1.10 -5.20 17.25
C TYR A 116 2.12 -4.13 16.85
N THR A 117 1.83 -2.87 17.09
CA THR A 117 2.82 -1.82 16.82
C THR A 117 4.06 -1.98 17.68
N ASN A 118 3.89 -2.34 18.95
CA ASN A 118 5.02 -2.58 19.85
C ASN A 118 5.86 -3.78 19.39
N LYS A 119 5.21 -4.84 18.96
CA LYS A 119 5.87 -6.04 18.47
C LYS A 119 6.62 -5.77 17.17
N PHE A 120 5.98 -5.08 16.22
CA PHE A 120 6.56 -4.82 14.92
C PHE A 120 7.66 -3.76 14.96
N MET A 121 7.64 -2.84 15.94
CA MET A 121 8.72 -1.87 16.12
C MET A 121 10.06 -2.52 16.37
N GLN A 122 10.08 -3.70 16.95
CA GLN A 122 11.32 -4.43 17.27
C GLN A 122 11.84 -5.22 16.08
N MET A 123 11.11 -5.21 14.97
CA MET A 123 11.45 -5.96 13.76
C MET A 123 11.81 -4.99 12.64
N GLN A 124 12.68 -5.43 11.74
CA GLN A 124 13.02 -4.69 10.53
C GLN A 124 12.51 -5.47 9.33
N PHE A 125 11.82 -4.76 8.45
CA PHE A 125 11.26 -5.38 7.24
C PHE A 125 11.77 -4.66 6.01
N GLU A 126 12.27 -5.45 5.07
CA GLU A 126 12.55 -5.01 3.71
C GLU A 126 11.82 -5.95 2.77
N VAL A 127 11.19 -5.41 1.75
CA VAL A 127 10.46 -6.20 0.76
C VAL A 127 10.94 -5.84 -0.64
N SER A 128 11.00 -6.84 -1.50
CA SER A 128 11.33 -6.64 -2.91
C SER A 128 10.04 -6.68 -3.70
N PRO A 129 9.64 -5.57 -4.32
CA PRO A 129 8.40 -5.56 -5.10
C PRO A 129 8.53 -6.44 -6.34
N LEU A 130 7.47 -7.15 -6.67
CA LEU A 130 7.43 -8.07 -7.82
C LEU A 130 6.66 -7.49 -9.00
N TYR A 131 5.60 -6.75 -8.72
CA TYR A 131 4.70 -6.23 -9.74
C TYR A 131 4.26 -4.82 -9.41
N VAL A 132 3.97 -4.05 -10.46
CA VAL A 132 3.16 -2.85 -10.35
C VAL A 132 1.78 -3.17 -10.92
N ILE A 133 0.74 -2.72 -10.23
CA ILE A 133 -0.64 -2.93 -10.67
C ILE A 133 -1.27 -1.61 -11.01
N TYR A 134 -1.79 -1.48 -12.23
CA TYR A 134 -2.59 -0.35 -12.65
C TYR A 134 -4.05 -0.73 -12.52
N SER A 135 -4.70 -0.24 -11.47
CA SER A 135 -6.12 -0.49 -11.19
C SER A 135 -6.95 0.64 -11.77
N LYS A 136 -7.84 0.31 -12.69
CA LYS A 136 -8.71 1.28 -13.34
C LYS A 136 -10.07 1.37 -12.63
N SER A 137 -10.76 2.49 -12.81
CA SER A 137 -12.06 2.72 -12.19
C SER A 137 -13.15 1.78 -12.70
N ASP A 138 -12.96 1.17 -13.87
CA ASP A 138 -13.88 0.18 -14.42
C ASP A 138 -13.70 -1.23 -13.82
N GLY A 139 -12.78 -1.38 -12.87
CA GLY A 139 -12.49 -2.66 -12.22
C GLY A 139 -11.38 -3.46 -12.87
N SER A 140 -10.90 -3.07 -14.06
CA SER A 140 -9.81 -3.78 -14.71
C SER A 140 -8.48 -3.50 -14.02
N LYS A 141 -7.59 -4.50 -14.05
CA LYS A 141 -6.25 -4.41 -13.46
C LYS A 141 -5.22 -4.94 -14.44
N HIS A 142 -4.14 -4.19 -14.59
CA HIS A 142 -3.01 -4.59 -15.43
C HIS A 142 -1.77 -4.73 -14.58
N LYS A 143 -1.11 -5.91 -14.65
CA LYS A 143 0.11 -6.18 -13.90
C LYS A 143 1.33 -5.99 -14.78
N PHE A 144 2.30 -5.26 -14.28
CA PHE A 144 3.60 -5.06 -14.93
C PHE A 144 4.68 -5.66 -14.05
N LYS A 145 5.43 -6.61 -14.60
CA LYS A 145 6.51 -7.24 -13.84
C LYS A 145 7.66 -6.26 -13.66
N ILE A 146 8.19 -6.17 -12.45
CA ILE A 146 9.37 -5.38 -12.15
C ILE A 146 10.62 -6.21 -12.48
N ARG A 147 11.55 -5.57 -13.15
CA ARG A 147 12.82 -6.20 -13.56
C ARG A 147 13.88 -6.09 -12.48
#